data_06208549e407757e5b598a6cc2903787
#
_entry.id   06208549e407757e5b598a6cc2903787
#
_cell.length_a   1.000
_cell.length_b   1.000
_cell.length_c   1.000
_cell.angle_alpha   90.00
_cell.angle_beta   90.00
_cell.angle_gamma   90.00
#
_symmetry.space_group_name_H-M   'P 1'
#
loop_
_entity.id
_entity.type
_entity.pdbx_description
1 polymer ?
#
loop_
_entity_poly.entity_id
_entity_poly.type
_entity_poly.pdbx_seq_one_letter_code
_entity_poly.pdbx_strand_id
1 'polypeptide(L)'
;HGYVDFDCRERFFDAGVNGDALTYLTLANRLVHDFRAGDVTIAEDVSGMPGMCIPDTDGGIGFDYRLGMAIPDFWIKQLKEVPDEEWNIWEMWNVMTDRLPEVKTVAYAESHDQALVGDKTLAFRLMDKEMYFNMDRASQSVVIDRGMALHKMIRLMTISTGGQAYLNFMGNEFGHPEWIDFPREGNGWSYAHARRQWSLAGNGFLRYAWLG
;
A
#
# COMPACT_ATOMS: atom_id res chain seq x y z
N HIS A 1 11.01 17.75 -2.80
CA HIS A 1 11.29 17.81 -4.23
C HIS A 1 10.83 19.16 -4.77
N GLY A 2 11.68 19.85 -5.52
CA GLY A 2 11.20 20.82 -6.50
C GLY A 2 10.36 20.07 -7.56
N TYR A 3 9.67 20.76 -8.42
CA TYR A 3 8.99 20.16 -9.56
C TYR A 3 10.03 19.76 -10.60
N VAL A 4 10.47 18.52 -10.51
CA VAL A 4 11.51 18.01 -11.40
C VAL A 4 11.04 16.68 -11.93
N ASP A 5 11.05 16.59 -13.23
CA ASP A 5 10.99 15.29 -13.89
C ASP A 5 12.33 14.60 -13.66
N PHE A 6 12.33 13.52 -12.91
CA PHE A 6 13.50 12.68 -12.71
C PHE A 6 13.60 11.67 -13.85
N ASP A 7 13.70 12.17 -15.07
CA ASP A 7 13.76 11.39 -16.31
C ASP A 7 15.15 10.79 -16.58
N CYS A 8 16.15 11.29 -15.85
CA CYS A 8 17.51 10.74 -15.91
C CYS A 8 18.20 10.85 -14.54
N ARG A 9 19.25 10.04 -14.35
CA ARG A 9 19.98 9.95 -13.07
C ARG A 9 20.58 11.27 -12.61
N GLU A 10 21.01 12.09 -13.51
CA GLU A 10 21.66 13.38 -13.23
C GLU A 10 20.72 14.36 -12.53
N ARG A 11 19.40 14.22 -12.78
CA ARG A 11 18.37 15.06 -12.16
C ARG A 11 18.27 14.92 -10.65
N PHE A 12 18.68 13.79 -10.11
CA PHE A 12 18.73 13.59 -8.66
C PHE A 12 19.87 14.37 -7.98
N PHE A 13 20.77 14.97 -8.73
CA PHE A 13 21.95 15.68 -8.22
C PHE A 13 22.06 17.11 -8.71
N ASP A 14 21.06 17.61 -9.45
CA ASP A 14 21.06 18.96 -9.98
C ASP A 14 20.36 19.96 -9.03
N ALA A 15 20.31 21.23 -9.46
CA ALA A 15 19.70 22.31 -8.69
C ALA A 15 18.17 22.19 -8.50
N GLY A 16 17.51 21.24 -9.17
CA GLY A 16 16.09 20.92 -8.97
C GLY A 16 15.81 20.17 -7.68
N VAL A 17 16.83 19.57 -7.08
CA VAL A 17 16.68 18.86 -5.80
C VAL A 17 16.75 19.86 -4.65
N ASN A 18 15.79 19.78 -3.74
CA ASN A 18 15.80 20.62 -2.54
C ASN A 18 16.80 20.07 -1.52
N GLY A 19 18.02 20.64 -1.52
CA GLY A 19 19.10 20.26 -0.61
C GLY A 19 18.78 20.45 0.87
N ASP A 20 18.02 21.49 1.21
CA ASP A 20 17.59 21.74 2.59
C ASP A 20 16.64 20.65 3.08
N ALA A 21 15.73 20.19 2.22
CA ALA A 21 14.85 19.07 2.54
C ALA A 21 15.63 17.75 2.75
N LEU A 22 16.61 17.46 1.92
CA LEU A 22 17.48 16.29 2.11
C LEU A 22 18.27 16.38 3.41
N THR A 23 18.85 17.54 3.69
CA THR A 23 19.57 17.79 4.96
C THR A 23 18.65 17.59 6.17
N TYR A 24 17.43 18.13 6.11
CA TYR A 24 16.44 17.96 7.16
C TYR A 24 16.10 16.47 7.40
N LEU A 25 15.84 15.73 6.33
CA LEU A 25 15.49 14.31 6.41
C LEU A 25 16.65 13.48 6.97
N THR A 26 17.87 13.75 6.53
CA THR A 26 19.08 13.08 7.05
C THR A 26 19.24 13.33 8.55
N LEU A 27 19.13 14.59 8.97
CA LEU A 27 19.22 14.94 10.40
C LEU A 27 18.10 14.34 11.23
N ALA A 28 16.87 14.30 10.68
CA ALA A 28 15.73 13.68 11.36
C ALA A 28 15.93 12.16 11.55
N ASN A 29 16.38 11.45 10.52
CA ASN A 29 16.68 10.02 10.61
C ASN A 29 17.79 9.75 11.63
N ARG A 30 18.87 10.52 11.57
CA ARG A 30 19.97 10.41 12.54
C ARG A 30 19.49 10.64 13.97
N LEU A 31 18.69 11.69 14.19
CA LEU A 31 18.14 11.99 15.52
C LEU A 31 17.28 10.84 16.07
N VAL A 32 16.43 10.25 15.23
CA VAL A 32 15.59 9.10 15.61
C VAL A 32 16.46 7.92 16.04
N HIS A 33 17.46 7.58 15.25
CA HIS A 33 18.35 6.44 15.55
C HIS A 33 19.27 6.69 16.75
N ASP A 34 19.76 7.91 16.94
CA ASP A 34 20.56 8.30 18.11
C ASP A 34 19.73 8.32 19.40
N PHE A 35 18.46 8.73 19.30
CA PHE A 35 17.57 8.83 20.46
C PHE A 35 17.14 7.45 20.95
N ARG A 36 16.83 6.54 20.03
CA ARG A 36 16.38 5.18 20.36
C ARG A 36 16.84 4.17 19.32
N ALA A 37 17.84 3.39 19.69
CA ALA A 37 18.30 2.29 18.87
C ALA A 37 17.17 1.26 18.64
N GLY A 38 16.81 1.03 17.39
CA GLY A 38 15.74 0.11 17.00
C GLY A 38 14.45 0.78 16.55
N ASP A 39 14.31 2.11 16.68
CA ASP A 39 13.25 2.83 15.99
C ASP A 39 13.53 2.81 14.48
N VAL A 40 12.44 2.80 13.70
CA VAL A 40 12.49 2.60 12.24
C VAL A 40 11.91 3.81 11.54
N THR A 41 12.62 4.27 10.51
CA THR A 41 12.15 5.33 9.63
C THR A 41 11.85 4.77 8.24
N ILE A 42 10.73 5.19 7.65
CA ILE A 42 10.25 4.69 6.37
C ILE A 42 10.03 5.86 5.43
N ALA A 43 10.67 5.81 4.27
CA ALA A 43 10.52 6.83 3.24
C ALA A 43 9.28 6.55 2.40
N GLU A 44 8.43 7.56 2.24
CA GLU A 44 7.41 7.61 1.21
C GLU A 44 7.93 8.50 0.07
N ASP A 45 8.39 7.87 -0.99
CA ASP A 45 8.94 8.57 -2.15
C ASP A 45 8.77 7.76 -3.43
N VAL A 46 8.17 8.38 -4.43
CA VAL A 46 7.88 7.78 -5.75
C VAL A 46 8.97 8.10 -6.78
N SER A 47 9.86 9.06 -6.48
CA SER A 47 10.83 9.57 -7.46
C SER A 47 11.93 8.58 -7.84
N GLY A 48 12.19 7.57 -7.03
CA GLY A 48 13.37 6.70 -7.21
C GLY A 48 14.68 7.31 -6.70
N MET A 49 14.62 8.34 -5.85
CA MET A 49 15.79 9.03 -5.30
C MET A 49 16.84 8.03 -4.79
N PRO A 50 18.07 8.03 -5.33
CA PRO A 50 19.13 7.15 -4.86
C PRO A 50 19.59 7.56 -3.45
N GLY A 51 20.12 6.60 -2.70
CA GLY A 51 20.67 6.86 -1.37
C GLY A 51 19.65 7.03 -0.26
N MET A 52 18.34 6.86 -0.52
CA MET A 52 17.31 7.01 0.52
C MET A 52 17.53 6.09 1.71
N CYS A 53 17.88 4.83 1.47
CA CYS A 53 18.10 3.81 2.51
C CYS A 53 19.59 3.47 2.75
N ILE A 54 20.48 4.31 2.24
CA ILE A 54 21.92 4.22 2.59
C ILE A 54 22.13 5.00 3.90
N PRO A 55 22.90 4.46 4.85
CA PRO A 55 23.26 5.17 6.08
C PRO A 55 23.85 6.56 5.82
N ASP A 56 23.56 7.51 6.69
CA ASP A 56 24.10 8.89 6.58
C ASP A 56 25.64 8.90 6.69
N THR A 57 26.22 7.98 7.45
CA THR A 57 27.68 7.76 7.52
C THR A 57 28.31 7.41 6.19
N ASP A 58 27.54 6.81 5.29
CA ASP A 58 27.97 6.39 3.96
C ASP A 58 27.50 7.35 2.86
N GLY A 59 27.01 8.53 3.28
CA GLY A 59 26.57 9.60 2.39
C GLY A 59 25.13 9.47 1.92
N GLY A 60 24.32 8.60 2.53
CA GLY A 60 22.88 8.46 2.25
C GLY A 60 22.00 9.36 3.10
N ILE A 61 20.68 9.16 2.99
CA ILE A 61 19.64 9.92 3.72
C ILE A 61 19.26 9.23 5.04
N GLY A 62 19.56 7.93 5.16
CA GLY A 62 19.47 7.19 6.41
C GLY A 62 18.11 6.62 6.76
N PHE A 63 17.17 6.50 5.82
CA PHE A 63 15.94 5.74 6.07
C PHE A 63 16.23 4.24 6.15
N ASP A 64 15.48 3.52 6.99
CA ASP A 64 15.61 2.06 7.10
C ASP A 64 14.90 1.34 5.98
N TYR A 65 13.74 1.88 5.55
CA TYR A 65 12.89 1.29 4.52
C TYR A 65 12.32 2.36 3.60
N ARG A 66 11.82 1.89 2.46
CA ARG A 66 11.05 2.69 1.52
C ARG A 66 9.75 1.98 1.16
N LEU A 67 8.66 2.71 0.96
CA LEU A 67 7.41 2.15 0.48
C LEU A 67 7.54 1.67 -0.97
N GLY A 68 7.04 0.47 -1.23
CA GLY A 68 7.02 -0.13 -2.58
C GLY A 68 5.82 0.36 -3.39
N MET A 69 5.81 1.63 -3.78
CA MET A 69 4.64 2.33 -4.34
C MET A 69 4.17 1.80 -5.70
N ALA A 70 5.01 1.11 -6.45
CA ALA A 70 4.62 0.49 -7.72
C ALA A 70 3.68 -0.73 -7.52
N ILE A 71 3.73 -1.38 -6.36
CA ILE A 71 2.95 -2.60 -6.08
C ILE A 71 1.45 -2.32 -6.02
N PRO A 72 0.94 -1.38 -5.22
CA PRO A 72 -0.49 -1.09 -5.18
C PRO A 72 -1.03 -0.57 -6.52
N ASP A 73 -0.27 0.24 -7.24
CA ASP A 73 -0.66 0.74 -8.56
C ASP A 73 -0.81 -0.41 -9.57
N PHE A 74 0.10 -1.38 -9.50
CA PHE A 74 -0.02 -2.60 -10.29
C PHE A 74 -1.30 -3.37 -9.96
N TRP A 75 -1.61 -3.59 -8.67
CA TRP A 75 -2.81 -4.31 -8.28
C TRP A 75 -4.09 -3.63 -8.72
N ILE A 76 -4.16 -2.29 -8.61
CA ILE A 76 -5.31 -1.53 -9.11
C ILE A 76 -5.48 -1.72 -10.61
N LYS A 77 -4.41 -1.55 -11.37
CA LYS A 77 -4.43 -1.72 -12.83
C LYS A 77 -4.85 -3.14 -13.19
N GLN A 78 -4.25 -4.14 -12.53
CA GLN A 78 -4.56 -5.54 -12.76
C GLN A 78 -6.03 -5.85 -12.54
N LEU A 79 -6.61 -5.37 -11.43
CA LEU A 79 -8.02 -5.58 -11.10
C LEU A 79 -9.00 -4.82 -12.00
N LYS A 80 -8.56 -3.71 -12.59
CA LYS A 80 -9.38 -2.89 -13.48
C LYS A 80 -9.42 -3.41 -14.91
N GLU A 81 -8.27 -3.82 -15.41
CA GLU A 81 -8.04 -3.95 -16.84
C GLU A 81 -7.91 -5.40 -17.31
N VAL A 82 -7.61 -6.33 -16.39
CA VAL A 82 -7.28 -7.71 -16.77
C VAL A 82 -8.18 -8.70 -16.01
N PRO A 83 -8.96 -9.55 -16.72
CA PRO A 83 -9.64 -10.67 -16.10
C PRO A 83 -8.65 -11.59 -15.38
N ASP A 84 -9.03 -12.15 -14.22
CA ASP A 84 -8.10 -12.93 -13.40
C ASP A 84 -7.60 -14.21 -14.06
N GLU A 85 -8.36 -14.81 -14.97
CA GLU A 85 -7.93 -15.94 -15.80
C GLU A 85 -6.81 -15.60 -16.79
N GLU A 86 -6.59 -14.31 -17.07
CA GLU A 86 -5.55 -13.80 -17.97
C GLU A 86 -4.34 -13.25 -17.21
N TRP A 87 -4.33 -13.33 -15.87
CA TRP A 87 -3.22 -12.79 -15.10
C TRP A 87 -1.91 -13.50 -15.38
N ASN A 88 -0.87 -12.71 -15.64
CA ASN A 88 0.46 -13.20 -15.94
C ASN A 88 1.31 -13.27 -14.67
N ILE A 89 1.60 -14.49 -14.22
CA ILE A 89 2.40 -14.73 -12.99
C ILE A 89 3.82 -14.15 -13.09
N TRP A 90 4.42 -14.14 -14.28
CA TRP A 90 5.75 -13.57 -14.48
C TRP A 90 5.75 -12.05 -14.37
N GLU A 91 4.71 -11.39 -14.89
CA GLU A 91 4.52 -9.95 -14.70
C GLU A 91 4.35 -9.60 -13.23
N MET A 92 3.49 -10.34 -12.54
CA MET A 92 3.30 -10.20 -11.09
C MET A 92 4.62 -10.36 -10.33
N TRP A 93 5.36 -11.42 -10.62
CA TRP A 93 6.66 -11.68 -10.01
C TRP A 93 7.64 -10.53 -10.26
N ASN A 94 7.75 -10.07 -11.49
CA ASN A 94 8.65 -8.99 -11.85
C ASN A 94 8.31 -7.70 -11.07
N VAL A 95 7.05 -7.30 -11.04
CA VAL A 95 6.64 -6.09 -10.30
C VAL A 95 6.91 -6.23 -8.79
N MET A 96 6.62 -7.40 -8.21
CA MET A 96 6.86 -7.63 -6.79
C MET A 96 8.35 -7.67 -6.42
N THR A 97 9.21 -8.06 -7.35
CA THR A 97 10.65 -8.24 -7.10
C THR A 97 11.54 -7.17 -7.72
N ASP A 98 10.99 -6.26 -8.52
CA ASP A 98 11.73 -5.13 -9.09
C ASP A 98 12.02 -4.07 -8.02
N ARG A 99 13.20 -4.21 -7.43
CA ARG A 99 13.67 -3.37 -6.33
C ARG A 99 15.13 -2.99 -6.52
N LEU A 100 15.48 -1.80 -6.07
CA LEU A 100 16.88 -1.43 -5.97
C LEU A 100 17.58 -2.35 -4.95
N PRO A 101 18.75 -2.93 -5.28
CA PRO A 101 19.41 -3.94 -4.44
C PRO A 101 19.70 -3.48 -3.01
N GLU A 102 19.92 -2.19 -2.80
CA GLU A 102 20.32 -1.59 -1.52
C GLU A 102 19.15 -1.03 -0.73
N VAL A 103 17.90 -1.16 -1.26
CA VAL A 103 16.71 -0.57 -0.66
C VAL A 103 15.85 -1.66 -0.04
N LYS A 104 15.69 -1.61 1.28
CA LYS A 104 14.68 -2.42 1.97
C LYS A 104 13.31 -1.82 1.71
N THR A 105 12.39 -2.66 1.24
CA THR A 105 11.06 -2.23 0.81
C THR A 105 9.98 -2.70 1.78
N VAL A 106 9.07 -1.80 2.12
CA VAL A 106 7.79 -2.13 2.74
C VAL A 106 6.78 -2.33 1.61
N ALA A 107 6.39 -3.58 1.40
CA ALA A 107 5.39 -3.94 0.41
C ALA A 107 3.97 -3.68 0.92
N TYR A 108 3.04 -3.36 0.05
CA TYR A 108 1.63 -3.25 0.39
C TYR A 108 0.76 -3.40 -0.87
N ALA A 109 -0.43 -3.96 -0.69
CA ALA A 109 -1.37 -4.15 -1.78
C ALA A 109 -2.25 -2.91 -2.01
N GLU A 110 -2.56 -2.20 -0.94
CA GLU A 110 -3.22 -0.89 -0.96
C GLU A 110 -2.91 -0.08 0.29
N SER A 111 -3.12 1.22 0.22
CA SER A 111 -3.14 2.15 1.34
C SER A 111 -4.37 3.07 1.23
N HIS A 112 -4.45 4.09 2.09
CA HIS A 112 -5.48 5.12 1.99
C HIS A 112 -5.45 5.86 0.65
N ASP A 113 -4.29 6.01 0.02
CA ASP A 113 -4.17 6.71 -1.27
C ASP A 113 -4.92 5.97 -2.37
N GLN A 114 -4.76 4.67 -2.48
CA GLN A 114 -5.47 3.87 -3.46
C GLN A 114 -6.94 3.72 -3.10
N ALA A 115 -7.22 3.42 -1.83
CA ALA A 115 -8.57 3.10 -1.39
C ALA A 115 -9.51 4.30 -1.32
N LEU A 116 -8.99 5.51 -1.06
CA LEU A 116 -9.79 6.71 -0.79
C LEU A 116 -9.62 7.81 -1.84
N VAL A 117 -8.41 7.99 -2.35
CA VAL A 117 -8.09 9.09 -3.28
C VAL A 117 -8.13 8.61 -4.71
N GLY A 118 -7.50 7.50 -5.00
CA GLY A 118 -7.33 7.02 -6.36
C GLY A 118 -8.48 6.14 -6.88
N ASP A 119 -9.12 5.37 -5.99
CA ASP A 119 -10.06 4.34 -6.42
C ASP A 119 -11.01 3.85 -5.31
N LYS A 120 -11.21 2.53 -5.23
CA LYS A 120 -11.94 1.74 -4.23
C LYS A 120 -10.97 0.83 -3.49
N THR A 121 -11.36 0.34 -2.33
CA THR A 121 -10.61 -0.75 -1.67
C THR A 121 -10.53 -1.99 -2.54
N LEU A 122 -9.49 -2.80 -2.37
CA LEU A 122 -9.34 -4.08 -3.09
C LEU A 122 -10.57 -4.99 -2.89
N ALA A 123 -11.08 -5.08 -1.67
CA ALA A 123 -12.27 -5.87 -1.37
C ALA A 123 -13.48 -5.38 -2.17
N PHE A 124 -13.69 -4.07 -2.24
CA PHE A 124 -14.79 -3.48 -3.01
C PHE A 124 -14.61 -3.67 -4.51
N ARG A 125 -13.37 -3.62 -4.99
CA ARG A 125 -13.10 -3.86 -6.40
C ARG A 125 -13.37 -5.30 -6.82
N LEU A 126 -13.08 -6.24 -5.94
CA LEU A 126 -13.28 -7.66 -6.19
C LEU A 126 -14.74 -8.11 -6.06
N MET A 127 -15.50 -7.54 -5.12
CA MET A 127 -16.81 -8.06 -4.72
C MET A 127 -17.95 -7.06 -4.84
N ASP A 128 -17.64 -5.76 -4.92
CA ASP A 128 -18.57 -4.64 -5.08
C ASP A 128 -19.82 -4.76 -4.18
N LYS A 129 -20.97 -4.41 -4.68
CA LYS A 129 -22.26 -4.43 -3.94
C LYS A 129 -22.63 -5.80 -3.35
N GLU A 130 -22.09 -6.87 -3.91
CA GLU A 130 -22.34 -8.21 -3.39
C GLU A 130 -21.94 -8.36 -1.90
N MET A 131 -20.97 -7.57 -1.44
CA MET A 131 -20.56 -7.53 -0.03
C MET A 131 -21.67 -7.10 0.93
N TYR A 132 -22.66 -6.36 0.47
CA TYR A 132 -23.78 -5.92 1.31
C TYR A 132 -24.87 -6.98 1.47
N PHE A 133 -24.96 -7.92 0.53
CA PHE A 133 -26.09 -8.85 0.45
C PHE A 133 -25.69 -10.32 0.66
N ASN A 134 -24.45 -10.68 0.36
CA ASN A 134 -24.00 -12.07 0.26
C ASN A 134 -22.81 -12.43 1.16
N MET A 135 -22.55 -11.62 2.20
CA MET A 135 -21.48 -11.91 3.17
C MET A 135 -21.95 -12.75 4.36
N ASP A 136 -23.21 -13.19 4.43
CA ASP A 136 -23.62 -14.17 5.42
C ASP A 136 -23.08 -15.57 5.05
N ARG A 137 -22.89 -16.42 6.07
CA ARG A 137 -22.28 -17.75 5.90
C ARG A 137 -23.16 -18.73 5.13
N ALA A 138 -24.46 -18.50 5.07
CA ALA A 138 -25.41 -19.36 4.34
C ALA A 138 -25.54 -18.96 2.87
N SER A 139 -25.18 -17.74 2.51
CA SER A 139 -25.22 -17.27 1.13
C SER A 139 -24.24 -18.02 0.23
N GLN A 140 -24.69 -18.33 -0.97
CA GLN A 140 -23.87 -18.92 -2.03
C GLN A 140 -23.68 -17.89 -3.12
N SER A 141 -22.51 -17.30 -3.19
CA SER A 141 -22.15 -16.31 -4.21
C SER A 141 -20.76 -16.59 -4.75
N VAL A 142 -20.70 -16.94 -6.03
CA VAL A 142 -19.43 -17.15 -6.74
C VAL A 142 -18.59 -15.87 -6.73
N VAL A 143 -19.22 -14.70 -6.78
CA VAL A 143 -18.52 -13.41 -6.72
C VAL A 143 -17.80 -13.23 -5.39
N ILE A 144 -18.49 -13.54 -4.28
CA ILE A 144 -17.89 -13.44 -2.94
C ILE A 144 -16.79 -14.49 -2.75
N ASP A 145 -17.06 -15.76 -3.11
CA ASP A 145 -16.06 -16.83 -2.95
C ASP A 145 -14.79 -16.55 -3.74
N ARG A 146 -14.93 -16.13 -5.01
CA ARG A 146 -13.81 -15.72 -5.86
C ARG A 146 -13.11 -14.48 -5.30
N GLY A 147 -13.85 -13.44 -4.94
CA GLY A 147 -13.31 -12.21 -4.42
C GLY A 147 -12.50 -12.42 -3.14
N MET A 148 -12.98 -13.24 -2.21
CA MET A 148 -12.24 -13.63 -1.01
C MET A 148 -10.94 -14.38 -1.33
N ALA A 149 -10.99 -15.32 -2.28
CA ALA A 149 -9.81 -16.09 -2.69
C ALA A 149 -8.76 -15.18 -3.33
N LEU A 150 -9.16 -14.30 -4.25
CA LEU A 150 -8.26 -13.35 -4.90
C LEU A 150 -7.69 -12.31 -3.91
N HIS A 151 -8.48 -11.81 -2.99
CA HIS A 151 -8.02 -10.88 -1.95
C HIS A 151 -6.92 -11.51 -1.09
N LYS A 152 -7.11 -12.77 -0.66
CA LYS A 152 -6.09 -13.52 0.09
C LYS A 152 -4.82 -13.76 -0.75
N MET A 153 -4.99 -14.14 -2.00
CA MET A 153 -3.88 -14.38 -2.91
C MET A 153 -3.05 -13.11 -3.15
N ILE A 154 -3.70 -11.99 -3.42
CA ILE A 154 -3.03 -10.68 -3.60
C ILE A 154 -2.19 -10.34 -2.37
N ARG A 155 -2.77 -10.45 -1.18
CA ARG A 155 -2.06 -10.18 0.08
C ARG A 155 -0.89 -11.15 0.29
N LEU A 156 -1.12 -12.46 0.08
CA LEU A 156 -0.08 -13.48 0.23
C LEU A 156 1.09 -13.24 -0.72
N MET A 157 0.82 -12.96 -1.99
CA MET A 157 1.88 -12.64 -2.96
C MET A 157 2.63 -11.38 -2.54
N THR A 158 1.93 -10.34 -2.16
CA THR A 158 2.55 -9.07 -1.77
C THR A 158 3.43 -9.22 -0.54
N ILE A 159 2.95 -9.88 0.53
CA ILE A 159 3.74 -10.06 1.76
C ILE A 159 4.93 -11.00 1.56
N SER A 160 4.78 -12.01 0.70
CA SER A 160 5.84 -13.03 0.53
C SER A 160 6.93 -12.62 -0.44
N THR A 161 6.66 -11.73 -1.40
CA THR A 161 7.60 -11.40 -2.48
C THR A 161 7.93 -9.91 -2.60
N GLY A 162 7.07 -9.03 -2.09
CA GLY A 162 7.16 -7.59 -2.35
C GLY A 162 8.21 -6.82 -1.55
N GLY A 163 8.80 -7.39 -0.51
CA GLY A 163 9.79 -6.66 0.30
C GLY A 163 10.20 -7.35 1.59
N GLN A 164 10.89 -6.63 2.44
CA GLN A 164 11.35 -7.09 3.75
C GLN A 164 10.36 -6.78 4.88
N ALA A 165 9.38 -5.92 4.61
CA ALA A 165 8.29 -5.59 5.52
C ALA A 165 6.99 -5.47 4.74
N TYR A 166 5.87 -5.50 5.46
CA TYR A 166 4.53 -5.42 4.87
C TYR A 166 3.67 -4.41 5.62
N LEU A 167 3.03 -3.51 4.87
CA LEU A 167 2.01 -2.63 5.38
C LEU A 167 0.64 -3.24 5.05
N ASN A 168 -0.14 -3.53 6.08
CA ASN A 168 -1.51 -3.94 5.92
C ASN A 168 -2.44 -2.75 6.14
N PHE A 169 -3.16 -2.36 5.09
CA PHE A 169 -4.14 -1.29 5.24
C PHE A 169 -5.28 -1.74 6.16
N MET A 170 -5.55 -0.94 7.19
CA MET A 170 -6.54 -1.27 8.22
C MET A 170 -7.89 -1.68 7.62
N GLY A 171 -8.41 -2.81 8.03
CA GLY A 171 -9.64 -3.40 7.51
C GLY A 171 -9.43 -4.51 6.49
N ASN A 172 -8.26 -4.61 5.87
CA ASN A 172 -7.94 -5.72 4.96
C ASN A 172 -7.83 -7.05 5.70
N GLU A 173 -7.61 -7.01 7.01
CA GLU A 173 -7.59 -8.20 7.87
C GLU A 173 -8.90 -9.00 7.75
N PHE A 174 -10.01 -8.31 7.53
CA PHE A 174 -11.33 -8.94 7.45
C PHE A 174 -12.15 -8.48 6.23
N GLY A 175 -11.54 -7.77 5.29
CA GLY A 175 -12.21 -7.31 4.07
C GLY A 175 -13.37 -6.37 4.35
N HIS A 176 -13.11 -5.29 5.08
CA HIS A 176 -14.13 -4.31 5.45
C HIS A 176 -15.01 -3.89 4.26
N PRO A 177 -16.34 -4.01 4.33
CA PRO A 177 -17.23 -3.87 3.17
C PRO A 177 -17.60 -2.43 2.85
N GLU A 178 -17.42 -1.54 3.82
CA GLU A 178 -17.92 -0.18 3.72
C GLU A 178 -17.05 0.68 2.82
N TRP A 179 -17.69 1.57 2.08
CA TRP A 179 -17.00 2.67 1.43
C TRP A 179 -16.32 3.54 2.47
N ILE A 180 -15.05 3.84 2.25
CA ILE A 180 -14.28 4.73 3.11
C ILE A 180 -14.08 6.05 2.39
N ASP A 181 -14.31 7.15 3.10
CA ASP A 181 -14.16 8.49 2.54
C ASP A 181 -13.66 9.45 3.62
N PHE A 182 -12.91 10.46 3.20
CA PHE A 182 -12.53 11.57 4.07
C PHE A 182 -13.73 12.48 4.36
N PRO A 183 -13.75 13.16 5.53
CA PRO A 183 -14.64 14.28 5.73
C PRO A 183 -14.38 15.35 4.66
N ARG A 184 -15.40 15.65 3.86
CA ARG A 184 -15.33 16.63 2.77
C ARG A 184 -16.70 17.28 2.53
N GLU A 185 -16.76 18.34 1.73
CA GLU A 185 -18.00 19.06 1.45
C GLU A 185 -19.10 18.13 0.90
N GLY A 186 -18.78 17.25 -0.03
CA GLY A 186 -19.73 16.34 -0.66
C GLY A 186 -20.38 15.31 0.27
N ASN A 187 -19.86 15.10 1.48
CA ASN A 187 -20.43 14.23 2.52
C ASN A 187 -20.78 14.98 3.81
N GLY A 188 -20.91 16.33 3.72
CA GLY A 188 -21.23 17.18 4.86
C GLY A 188 -20.18 17.16 5.97
N TRP A 189 -18.91 16.96 5.62
CA TRP A 189 -17.79 16.84 6.57
C TRP A 189 -17.96 15.70 7.59
N SER A 190 -18.68 14.65 7.19
CA SER A 190 -19.00 13.53 8.07
C SER A 190 -17.78 12.60 8.27
N TYR A 191 -17.54 12.22 9.52
CA TYR A 191 -16.58 11.18 9.90
C TYR A 191 -17.17 9.76 9.83
N ALA A 192 -18.45 9.60 9.48
CA ALA A 192 -19.12 8.30 9.48
C ALA A 192 -18.44 7.29 8.55
N HIS A 193 -17.93 7.76 7.40
CA HIS A 193 -17.21 6.93 6.42
C HIS A 193 -15.69 6.89 6.61
N ALA A 194 -15.15 7.62 7.60
CA ALA A 194 -13.71 7.70 7.84
C ALA A 194 -13.18 6.65 8.83
N ARG A 195 -13.93 5.60 9.12
CA ARG A 195 -13.59 4.60 10.13
C ARG A 195 -14.02 3.20 9.75
N ARG A 196 -13.37 2.21 10.32
CA ARG A 196 -13.68 0.80 10.14
C ARG A 196 -14.69 0.27 11.16
N GLN A 197 -15.53 -0.65 10.74
CA GLN A 197 -16.46 -1.38 11.59
C GLN A 197 -15.84 -2.69 12.08
N TRP A 198 -14.99 -2.60 13.09
CA TRP A 198 -14.25 -3.76 13.63
C TRP A 198 -15.14 -4.87 14.18
N SER A 199 -16.38 -4.55 14.56
CA SER A 199 -17.35 -5.54 15.03
C SER A 199 -17.71 -6.59 13.98
N LEU A 200 -17.54 -6.29 12.69
CA LEU A 200 -17.78 -7.24 11.60
C LEU A 200 -16.81 -8.42 11.63
N ALA A 201 -15.56 -8.18 12.03
CA ALA A 201 -14.55 -9.22 12.15
C ALA A 201 -14.92 -10.30 13.17
N GLY A 202 -15.63 -9.92 14.26
CA GLY A 202 -16.09 -10.83 15.30
C GLY A 202 -17.49 -11.44 15.07
N ASN A 203 -18.17 -11.08 14.00
CA ASN A 203 -19.53 -11.59 13.74
C ASN A 203 -19.50 -12.98 13.10
N GLY A 204 -19.80 -14.01 13.90
CA GLY A 204 -19.78 -15.40 13.46
C GLY A 204 -20.82 -15.79 12.40
N PHE A 205 -21.79 -14.92 12.09
CA PHE A 205 -22.77 -15.14 11.03
C PHE A 205 -22.30 -14.63 9.67
N LEU A 206 -21.24 -13.82 9.65
CA LEU A 206 -20.69 -13.21 8.45
C LEU A 206 -19.35 -13.84 8.08
N ARG A 207 -18.97 -13.67 6.83
CA ARG A 207 -17.73 -14.24 6.27
C ARG A 207 -16.50 -13.39 6.48
N TYR A 208 -16.61 -12.19 7.06
CA TYR A 208 -15.49 -11.28 7.24
C TYR A 208 -14.34 -11.85 8.06
N ALA A 209 -14.63 -12.60 9.13
CA ALA A 209 -13.61 -13.29 9.91
C ALA A 209 -12.78 -14.33 9.12
N TRP A 210 -13.21 -14.69 7.91
CA TRP A 210 -12.58 -15.70 7.05
C TRP A 210 -11.70 -15.09 5.97
N LEU A 211 -11.70 -13.76 5.87
CA LEU A 211 -10.81 -13.01 5.00
C LEU A 211 -9.44 -12.77 5.65
N GLY A 212 -9.34 -12.93 6.96
CA GLY A 212 -8.12 -12.81 7.75
C GLY A 212 -7.16 -13.98 7.61
#